data_62d8dda4ae2b50d6a13503d46f10b9d3
#
_entry.id   62d8dda4ae2b50d6a13503d46f10b9d3
#
_cell.length_a   1.000
_cell.length_b   1.000
_cell.length_c   1.000
_cell.angle_alpha   90.00
_cell.angle_beta   90.00
_cell.angle_gamma   90.00
#
_symmetry.space_group_name_H-M   'P 1'
#
loop_
_entity.id
_entity.type
_entity.pdbx_description
1 polymer ?
#
loop_
_entity_poly.entity_id
_entity_poly.type
_entity_poly.pdbx_seq_one_letter_code
_entity_poly.pdbx_strand_id
1 'polypeptide(L)'
;YSGTIDNFVYVAGADSDHGMEVDGPEGTMGAGFTAKNGTLYGMAAEIADFRDSSMGTVENIYITDFDDSGDWEIDETGGAYNYDNSLLNFSSIEINLSSYTAGTTLADVFLDKSGEVTSWNPSDFATSVTTPTVGADESKLAWTYAAMKGAF
;
A
#
# COMPACT_ATOMS: atom_id res chain seq x y z
N TYR A 1 -2.57 -4.62 -16.62
CA TYR A 1 -3.60 -3.58 -16.79
C TYR A 1 -2.97 -2.21 -16.57
N SER A 2 -3.36 -1.21 -17.35
CA SER A 2 -3.03 0.19 -17.11
C SER A 2 -4.31 0.93 -16.70
N GLY A 3 -4.20 1.83 -15.73
CA GLY A 3 -5.33 2.61 -15.26
C GLY A 3 -4.99 3.42 -14.04
N THR A 4 -5.92 4.27 -13.64
CA THR A 4 -5.77 5.07 -12.43
C THR A 4 -6.95 4.79 -11.49
N ILE A 5 -6.63 4.51 -10.24
CA ILE A 5 -7.55 4.55 -9.12
C ILE A 5 -7.20 5.81 -8.33
N ASP A 6 -8.16 6.70 -8.17
CA ASP A 6 -7.98 7.99 -7.51
C ASP A 6 -9.10 8.22 -6.48
N ASN A 7 -8.72 8.62 -5.30
CA ASN A 7 -9.60 8.86 -4.16
C ASN A 7 -10.43 7.64 -3.76
N PHE A 8 -9.81 6.69 -3.10
CA PHE A 8 -10.41 5.42 -2.68
C PHE A 8 -10.22 5.14 -1.20
N VAL A 9 -11.11 4.36 -0.65
CA VAL A 9 -11.00 3.77 0.68
C VAL A 9 -11.11 2.26 0.56
N TYR A 10 -10.19 1.55 1.18
CA TYR A 10 -10.25 0.13 1.43
C TYR A 10 -10.48 -0.12 2.92
N VAL A 11 -11.36 -1.06 3.25
CA VAL A 11 -11.60 -1.49 4.62
C VAL A 11 -11.43 -3.00 4.69
N ALA A 12 -10.37 -3.44 5.35
CA ALA A 12 -10.13 -4.85 5.57
C ALA A 12 -11.11 -5.43 6.60
N GLY A 13 -11.67 -6.59 6.31
CA GLY A 13 -12.34 -7.43 7.29
C GLY A 13 -11.39 -8.45 7.90
N ALA A 14 -11.82 -9.15 8.94
CA ALA A 14 -11.00 -10.16 9.62
C ALA A 14 -10.53 -11.32 8.73
N ASP A 15 -11.22 -11.55 7.62
CA ASP A 15 -10.90 -12.61 6.63
C ASP A 15 -10.31 -12.03 5.33
N SER A 16 -9.97 -10.73 5.31
CA SER A 16 -9.29 -10.13 4.16
C SER A 16 -7.84 -10.58 4.11
N ASP A 17 -7.35 -10.88 2.91
CA ASP A 17 -5.97 -11.28 2.67
C ASP A 17 -5.11 -10.03 2.47
N HIS A 18 -5.26 -9.33 1.37
CA HIS A 18 -4.47 -8.14 1.04
C HIS A 18 -5.34 -6.89 0.88
N GLY A 19 -4.78 -5.73 1.23
CA GLY A 19 -5.35 -4.43 0.91
C GLY A 19 -5.17 -4.09 -0.57
N MET A 20 -3.98 -4.30 -1.08
CA MET A 20 -3.65 -4.22 -2.49
C MET A 20 -2.81 -5.43 -2.88
N GLU A 21 -3.27 -6.22 -3.82
CA GLU A 21 -2.51 -7.29 -4.44
C GLU A 21 -2.27 -6.91 -5.90
N VAL A 22 -1.02 -6.78 -6.29
CA VAL A 22 -0.65 -6.27 -7.60
C VAL A 22 0.35 -7.23 -8.25
N ASP A 23 -0.18 -8.04 -9.15
CA ASP A 23 0.64 -8.86 -10.02
C ASP A 23 1.16 -8.04 -11.21
N GLY A 24 2.32 -8.41 -11.69
CA GLY A 24 2.92 -7.82 -12.86
C GLY A 24 2.15 -8.12 -14.17
N PRO A 25 2.60 -7.53 -15.27
CA PRO A 25 1.93 -7.70 -16.53
C PRO A 25 2.05 -9.12 -17.05
N GLU A 26 0.91 -9.73 -17.37
CA GLU A 26 0.90 -10.98 -18.12
C GLU A 26 1.09 -10.71 -19.62
N GLY A 27 2.04 -11.40 -20.23
CA GLY A 27 2.31 -11.29 -21.66
C GLY A 27 3.11 -10.05 -22.03
N THR A 28 2.73 -9.35 -23.10
CA THR A 28 3.48 -8.23 -23.68
C THR A 28 3.01 -6.85 -23.24
N MET A 29 2.14 -6.75 -22.26
CA MET A 29 1.62 -5.47 -21.78
C MET A 29 2.63 -4.81 -20.84
N GLY A 30 3.22 -3.71 -21.26
CA GLY A 30 4.22 -2.96 -20.51
C GLY A 30 3.72 -1.63 -19.90
N ALA A 31 2.45 -1.53 -19.55
CA ALA A 31 1.88 -0.30 -19.01
C ALA A 31 1.60 -0.45 -17.50
N GLY A 32 2.12 0.50 -16.72
CA GLY A 32 1.92 0.55 -15.28
C GLY A 32 0.54 1.08 -14.88
N PHE A 33 0.18 0.87 -13.61
CA PHE A 33 -1.00 1.44 -12.97
C PHE A 33 -0.65 2.71 -12.18
N THR A 34 -1.68 3.42 -11.73
CA THR A 34 -1.56 4.47 -10.70
C THR A 34 -2.64 4.26 -9.64
N ALA A 35 -2.24 4.17 -8.39
CA ALA A 35 -3.14 4.21 -7.24
C ALA A 35 -2.78 5.40 -6.36
N LYS A 36 -3.73 6.31 -6.14
CA LYS A 36 -3.43 7.54 -5.40
C LYS A 36 -4.58 8.06 -4.57
N ASN A 37 -4.22 8.87 -3.57
CA ASN A 37 -5.17 9.49 -2.66
C ASN A 37 -6.06 8.40 -2.01
N GLY A 38 -5.45 7.39 -1.44
CA GLY A 38 -6.13 6.25 -0.84
C GLY A 38 -5.99 6.21 0.68
N THR A 39 -7.02 5.71 1.37
CA THR A 39 -6.92 5.33 2.78
C THR A 39 -7.19 3.84 2.92
N LEU A 40 -6.28 3.14 3.60
CA LEU A 40 -6.38 1.71 3.89
C LEU A 40 -6.63 1.54 5.38
N TYR A 41 -7.80 0.99 5.72
CA TYR A 41 -8.18 0.60 7.07
C TYR A 41 -8.03 -0.92 7.21
N GLY A 42 -7.20 -1.38 8.14
CA GLY A 42 -6.93 -2.79 8.35
C GLY A 42 -7.44 -3.33 9.68
N MET A 43 -7.53 -4.66 9.78
CA MET A 43 -7.71 -5.36 11.05
C MET A 43 -6.71 -6.52 11.20
N ALA A 44 -6.56 -7.38 10.21
CA ALA A 44 -5.70 -8.57 10.29
C ALA A 44 -5.30 -9.05 8.89
N ALA A 45 -5.05 -8.14 7.96
CA ALA A 45 -4.65 -8.47 6.60
C ALA A 45 -3.35 -7.78 6.25
N GLU A 46 -2.63 -8.30 5.30
CA GLU A 46 -1.51 -7.62 4.69
C GLU A 46 -1.96 -6.30 4.07
N ILE A 47 -1.12 -5.27 4.16
CA ILE A 47 -1.43 -3.96 3.60
C ILE A 47 -1.36 -4.01 2.08
N ALA A 48 -0.26 -4.52 1.55
CA ALA A 48 -0.05 -4.59 0.11
C ALA A 48 1.03 -5.61 -0.25
N ASP A 49 0.84 -6.25 -1.40
CA ASP A 49 1.80 -7.18 -2.00
C ASP A 49 2.02 -6.81 -3.48
N PHE A 50 3.27 -6.54 -3.85
CA PHE A 50 3.70 -6.18 -5.19
C PHE A 50 4.64 -7.24 -5.73
N ARG A 51 4.15 -8.05 -6.68
CA ARG A 51 4.86 -9.22 -7.19
C ARG A 51 4.86 -9.32 -8.72
N ASP A 52 5.50 -10.34 -9.24
CA ASP A 52 5.51 -10.70 -10.66
C ASP A 52 5.86 -9.56 -11.62
N SER A 53 6.90 -8.78 -11.30
CA SER A 53 7.30 -7.63 -12.12
C SER A 53 6.24 -6.51 -12.19
N SER A 54 5.49 -6.30 -11.13
CA SER A 54 4.51 -5.23 -11.04
C SER A 54 5.13 -3.86 -11.39
N MET A 55 4.38 -3.04 -12.12
CA MET A 55 4.81 -1.71 -12.55
C MET A 55 3.73 -0.68 -12.28
N GLY A 56 4.12 0.47 -11.74
CA GLY A 56 3.16 1.53 -11.49
C GLY A 56 3.62 2.53 -10.45
N THR A 57 2.67 3.34 -10.00
CA THR A 57 2.89 4.35 -8.98
C THR A 57 1.82 4.24 -7.91
N VAL A 58 2.25 4.26 -6.65
CA VAL A 58 1.38 4.37 -5.49
C VAL A 58 1.77 5.62 -4.72
N GLU A 59 0.84 6.55 -4.58
CA GLU A 59 1.14 7.86 -3.98
C GLU A 59 0.00 8.40 -3.10
N ASN A 60 0.35 9.18 -2.08
CA ASN A 60 -0.59 9.81 -1.16
C ASN A 60 -1.53 8.79 -0.50
N ILE A 61 -0.97 7.77 0.13
CA ILE A 61 -1.72 6.71 0.81
C ILE A 61 -1.59 6.88 2.32
N TYR A 62 -2.72 6.85 3.02
CA TYR A 62 -2.76 6.73 4.47
C TYR A 62 -3.15 5.30 4.88
N ILE A 63 -2.42 4.74 5.84
CA ILE A 63 -2.57 3.37 6.33
C ILE A 63 -2.82 3.43 7.83
N THR A 64 -3.89 2.79 8.31
CA THR A 64 -4.22 2.77 9.74
C THR A 64 -4.95 1.49 10.14
N ASP A 65 -4.95 1.20 11.44
CA ASP A 65 -5.66 0.10 12.09
C ASP A 65 -5.19 -1.32 11.68
N PHE A 66 -4.08 -1.43 10.96
CA PHE A 66 -3.37 -2.69 10.83
C PHE A 66 -2.59 -3.00 12.09
N ASP A 67 -2.34 -4.26 12.34
CA ASP A 67 -1.55 -4.78 13.47
C ASP A 67 -0.25 -5.45 12.99
N ASP A 68 0.41 -6.19 13.86
CA ASP A 68 1.70 -6.83 13.58
C ASP A 68 1.66 -7.86 12.43
N SER A 69 0.51 -8.21 11.91
CA SER A 69 0.37 -9.07 10.72
C SER A 69 0.30 -8.25 9.42
N GLY A 70 0.04 -6.94 9.53
CA GLY A 70 -0.06 -6.07 8.37
C GLY A 70 1.30 -5.61 7.88
N ASP A 71 1.73 -6.07 6.72
CA ASP A 71 2.93 -5.60 6.06
C ASP A 71 2.67 -5.12 4.63
N TRP A 72 3.59 -4.33 4.15
CA TRP A 72 3.65 -3.84 2.77
C TRP A 72 4.89 -4.42 2.14
N GLU A 73 4.73 -5.23 1.13
CA GLU A 73 5.85 -5.98 0.63
C GLU A 73 6.06 -5.89 -0.88
N ILE A 74 7.32 -6.04 -1.26
CA ILE A 74 7.71 -6.42 -2.61
C ILE A 74 8.16 -7.87 -2.52
N ASP A 75 7.44 -8.75 -3.20
CA ASP A 75 7.76 -10.15 -3.31
C ASP A 75 8.04 -10.53 -4.76
N GLU A 76 8.68 -11.68 -4.95
CA GLU A 76 8.97 -12.32 -6.24
C GLU A 76 9.95 -11.64 -7.20
N THR A 77 10.41 -12.45 -8.13
CA THR A 77 11.37 -12.11 -9.16
C THR A 77 10.83 -11.05 -10.10
N GLY A 78 11.56 -9.96 -10.23
CA GLY A 78 11.22 -8.85 -11.13
C GLY A 78 10.60 -7.64 -10.45
N GLY A 79 9.94 -7.77 -9.29
CA GLY A 79 9.46 -6.64 -8.50
C GLY A 79 10.62 -5.75 -8.03
N ALA A 80 11.66 -6.36 -7.50
CA ALA A 80 12.90 -5.68 -7.12
C ALA A 80 13.54 -4.91 -8.28
N TYR A 81 13.64 -5.54 -9.46
CA TYR A 81 14.17 -4.87 -10.66
C TYR A 81 13.34 -3.65 -11.07
N ASN A 82 12.02 -3.76 -11.02
CA ASN A 82 11.13 -2.66 -11.39
C ASN A 82 11.21 -1.51 -10.40
N TYR A 83 11.34 -1.78 -9.11
CA TYR A 83 11.56 -0.75 -8.11
C TYR A 83 12.89 -0.02 -8.31
N ASP A 84 14.01 -0.76 -8.40
CA ASP A 84 15.34 -0.19 -8.60
C ASP A 84 15.48 0.61 -9.91
N ASN A 85 14.69 0.28 -10.93
CA ASN A 85 14.65 0.99 -12.20
C ASN A 85 13.54 2.04 -12.31
N SER A 86 12.88 2.38 -11.20
CA SER A 86 11.81 3.38 -11.15
C SER A 86 10.62 3.08 -12.08
N LEU A 87 10.34 1.80 -12.28
CA LEU A 87 9.14 1.33 -12.98
C LEU A 87 8.00 1.03 -12.00
N LEU A 88 8.35 0.70 -10.74
CA LEU A 88 7.45 0.64 -9.59
C LEU A 88 7.89 1.72 -8.60
N ASN A 89 6.99 2.63 -8.24
CA ASN A 89 7.32 3.79 -7.41
C ASN A 89 6.34 3.95 -6.26
N PHE A 90 6.87 4.27 -5.09
CA PHE A 90 6.11 4.64 -3.91
C PHE A 90 6.47 6.05 -3.46
N SER A 91 5.47 6.84 -3.05
CA SER A 91 5.72 8.18 -2.53
C SER A 91 4.61 8.68 -1.62
N SER A 92 4.96 9.48 -0.63
CA SER A 92 4.00 10.09 0.30
C SER A 92 3.06 9.06 0.94
N ILE A 93 3.63 7.98 1.46
CA ILE A 93 2.91 6.97 2.22
C ILE A 93 2.97 7.37 3.70
N GLU A 94 1.83 7.48 4.35
CA GLU A 94 1.73 7.72 5.78
C GLU A 94 1.11 6.52 6.47
N ILE A 95 1.68 6.09 7.61
CA ILE A 95 1.18 4.96 8.38
C ILE A 95 1.05 5.31 9.86
N ASN A 96 -0.07 4.90 10.45
CA ASN A 96 -0.28 4.95 11.89
C ASN A 96 0.13 3.61 12.53
N LEU A 97 1.24 3.61 13.26
CA LEU A 97 1.77 2.41 13.93
C LEU A 97 1.18 2.18 15.33
N SER A 98 0.14 2.91 15.74
CA SER A 98 -0.38 2.79 17.12
C SER A 98 -1.03 1.44 17.44
N SER A 99 -1.45 0.67 16.43
CA SER A 99 -2.02 -0.66 16.56
C SER A 99 -0.98 -1.77 16.52
N TYR A 100 0.26 -1.44 16.19
CA TYR A 100 1.39 -2.38 16.18
C TYR A 100 2.01 -2.51 17.57
N THR A 101 2.80 -3.55 17.78
CA THR A 101 3.60 -3.72 19.00
C THR A 101 4.53 -2.51 19.20
N ALA A 102 4.64 -2.07 20.45
CA ALA A 102 5.44 -0.90 20.79
C ALA A 102 6.92 -1.09 20.37
N GLY A 103 7.43 -0.17 19.56
CA GLY A 103 8.78 -0.21 19.01
C GLY A 103 8.85 -0.65 17.57
N THR A 104 7.74 -1.06 16.95
CA THR A 104 7.66 -1.33 15.49
C THR A 104 8.09 -0.10 14.70
N THR A 105 8.91 -0.31 13.70
CA THR A 105 9.46 0.72 12.81
C THR A 105 8.93 0.56 11.39
N LEU A 106 9.19 1.53 10.53
CA LEU A 106 8.84 1.41 9.10
C LEU A 106 9.51 0.21 8.45
N ALA A 107 10.73 -0.14 8.85
CA ALA A 107 11.46 -1.29 8.29
C ALA A 107 10.87 -2.64 8.72
N ASP A 108 10.08 -2.68 9.79
CA ASP A 108 9.39 -3.90 10.22
C ASP A 108 8.08 -4.11 9.46
N VAL A 109 7.54 -3.06 8.82
CA VAL A 109 6.27 -3.10 8.10
C VAL A 109 6.46 -3.08 6.58
N PHE A 110 7.41 -2.30 6.07
CA PHE A 110 7.68 -2.21 4.63
C PHE A 110 8.85 -3.13 4.29
N LEU A 111 8.57 -4.24 3.63
CA LEU A 111 9.49 -5.35 3.47
C LEU A 111 9.92 -5.56 2.01
N ASP A 112 11.20 -5.76 1.79
CA ASP A 112 11.69 -6.42 0.60
C ASP A 112 11.82 -7.92 0.90
N LYS A 113 10.77 -8.68 0.62
CA LYS A 113 10.77 -10.14 0.82
C LYS A 113 11.58 -10.88 -0.24
N SER A 114 11.82 -10.26 -1.38
CA SER A 114 12.72 -10.80 -2.39
C SER A 114 14.19 -10.78 -1.93
N GLY A 115 14.57 -9.81 -1.09
CA GLY A 115 15.93 -9.56 -0.68
C GLY A 115 16.84 -9.10 -1.83
N GLU A 116 16.26 -8.66 -2.94
CA GLU A 116 16.96 -8.30 -4.18
C GLU A 116 16.96 -6.79 -4.46
N VAL A 117 16.14 -5.99 -3.76
CA VAL A 117 16.08 -4.54 -3.97
C VAL A 117 17.31 -3.87 -3.37
N THR A 118 18.13 -3.27 -4.20
CA THR A 118 19.41 -2.68 -3.79
C THR A 118 19.24 -1.30 -3.15
N SER A 119 18.14 -0.61 -3.43
CA SER A 119 17.85 0.75 -2.96
C SER A 119 16.71 0.79 -1.91
N TRP A 120 16.32 -0.35 -1.34
CA TRP A 120 15.19 -0.39 -0.42
C TRP A 120 15.45 0.39 0.87
N ASN A 121 14.71 1.47 1.05
CA ASN A 121 14.71 2.24 2.29
C ASN A 121 13.30 2.82 2.50
N PRO A 122 12.48 2.24 3.37
CA PRO A 122 11.12 2.70 3.63
C PRO A 122 11.01 4.18 3.97
N SER A 123 12.02 4.77 4.62
CA SER A 123 12.00 6.18 4.97
C SER A 123 12.09 7.15 3.78
N ASP A 124 12.41 6.65 2.59
CA ASP A 124 12.45 7.47 1.38
C ASP A 124 11.05 7.75 0.81
N PHE A 125 10.06 6.91 1.15
CA PHE A 125 8.71 7.03 0.64
C PHE A 125 7.61 6.99 1.71
N ALA A 126 7.91 6.53 2.93
CA ALA A 126 6.94 6.37 4.01
C ALA A 126 7.31 7.15 5.26
N THR A 127 6.30 7.54 6.04
CA THR A 127 6.44 8.25 7.30
C THR A 127 5.42 7.73 8.32
N SER A 128 5.85 7.50 9.56
CA SER A 128 4.93 7.18 10.66
C SER A 128 4.28 8.46 11.19
N VAL A 129 2.95 8.46 11.26
CA VAL A 129 2.16 9.62 11.71
C VAL A 129 1.03 9.19 12.66
N THR A 130 0.60 10.13 13.52
CA THR A 130 -0.63 9.95 14.31
C THR A 130 -1.82 10.74 13.74
N THR A 131 -1.54 11.68 12.87
CA THR A 131 -2.55 12.50 12.19
C THR A 131 -2.14 12.58 10.71
N PRO A 132 -2.96 12.06 9.79
CA PRO A 132 -2.59 12.02 8.38
C PRO A 132 -2.65 13.40 7.73
N THR A 133 -1.79 13.57 6.72
CA THR A 133 -1.81 14.71 5.79
C THR A 133 -2.08 14.28 4.36
N VAL A 134 -2.06 12.97 4.11
CA VAL A 134 -2.43 12.34 2.83
C VAL A 134 -3.56 11.33 3.05
N GLY A 135 -4.05 10.72 2.00
CA GLY A 135 -5.13 9.75 2.04
C GLY A 135 -6.33 10.18 1.20
N ALA A 136 -7.44 9.47 1.36
CA ALA A 136 -8.68 9.73 0.63
C ALA A 136 -9.39 11.00 1.13
N ASP A 137 -10.02 11.73 0.22
CA ASP A 137 -11.05 12.69 0.58
C ASP A 137 -12.36 11.93 0.84
N GLU A 138 -12.53 11.49 2.07
CA GLU A 138 -13.68 10.67 2.49
C GLU A 138 -15.02 11.40 2.34
N SER A 139 -15.01 12.74 2.36
CA SER A 139 -16.23 13.52 2.15
C SER A 139 -16.87 13.24 0.79
N LYS A 140 -16.07 12.89 -0.21
CA LYS A 140 -16.56 12.48 -1.54
C LYS A 140 -17.11 11.06 -1.59
N LEU A 141 -16.84 10.27 -0.56
CA LEU A 141 -17.25 8.87 -0.45
C LEU A 141 -18.43 8.66 0.51
N ALA A 142 -18.95 9.72 1.13
CA ALA A 142 -20.03 9.69 2.13
C ALA A 142 -21.35 9.04 1.64
N TRP A 143 -21.54 8.93 0.33
CA TRP A 143 -22.69 8.29 -0.30
C TRP A 143 -22.57 6.76 -0.37
N THR A 144 -21.41 6.20 -0.08
CA THR A 144 -21.18 4.75 -0.17
C THR A 144 -21.87 4.01 0.99
N TYR A 145 -22.21 2.74 0.74
CA TYR A 145 -22.78 1.89 1.78
C TYR A 145 -21.82 1.71 2.97
N ALA A 146 -20.52 1.59 2.71
CA ALA A 146 -19.50 1.48 3.75
C ALA A 146 -19.50 2.70 4.69
N ALA A 147 -19.48 3.92 4.14
CA ALA A 147 -19.56 5.15 4.92
C ALA A 147 -20.87 5.23 5.72
N MET A 148 -22.02 4.87 5.12
CA MET A 148 -23.32 4.86 5.82
C MET A 148 -23.36 3.84 6.96
N LYS A 149 -22.50 2.84 6.96
CA LYS A 149 -22.35 1.86 8.05
C LYS A 149 -21.26 2.24 9.06
N GLY A 150 -20.61 3.38 8.86
CA GLY A 150 -19.54 3.86 9.74
C GLY A 150 -18.28 2.98 9.68
N ALA A 151 -17.94 2.47 8.49
CA ALA A 151 -16.76 1.66 8.29
C ALA A 151 -15.47 2.51 8.20
N PHE A 152 -15.62 3.82 8.00
CA PHE A 152 -14.56 4.84 8.05
C PHE A 152 -15.17 6.20 8.33
#